data_4097298c1e4e5ee38857feff2fe956ce
#
_entry.id   4097298c1e4e5ee38857feff2fe956ce
#
_cell.length_a   1.000
_cell.length_b   1.000
_cell.length_c   1.000
_cell.angle_alpha   90.00
_cell.angle_beta   90.00
_cell.angle_gamma   90.00
#
_symmetry.space_group_name_H-M   'P 1'
#
loop_
_entity.id
_entity.type
_entity.pdbx_description
1 polymer ?
#
loop_
_entity_poly.entity_id
_entity_poly.type
_entity_poly.pdbx_seq_one_letter_code
_entity_poly.pdbx_strand_id
1 'polypeptide(L)'
;MYKVLFAEDELLVRLGLQNSIPWSKYQMELSALAENGIEAFRLFESIRPDVLITDLRMEGMDGVELVKRVRQIDKDCAIVVVSCMNDFETLRKLIPYNINAYVLKATETHFHIMSLLETVITSQFRTGIFRQ
;
A
#
# COMPACT_ATOMS: atom_id res chain seq x y z
N MET A 1 16.22 3.75 -6.35
CA MET A 1 15.11 4.07 -5.45
C MET A 1 14.14 2.90 -5.32
N TYR A 2 13.57 2.74 -4.16
CA TYR A 2 12.53 1.73 -3.96
C TYR A 2 11.26 2.17 -4.66
N LYS A 3 10.68 1.26 -5.42
CA LYS A 3 9.46 1.54 -6.20
C LYS A 3 8.22 1.27 -5.36
N VAL A 4 7.28 2.21 -5.36
CA VAL A 4 6.03 2.10 -4.61
C VAL A 4 4.85 2.07 -5.58
N LEU A 5 3.97 1.11 -5.39
CA LEU A 5 2.69 1.05 -6.09
C LEU A 5 1.58 1.28 -5.06
N PHE A 6 0.70 2.22 -5.33
CA PHE A 6 -0.43 2.51 -4.44
C PHE A 6 -1.74 2.20 -5.14
N ALA A 7 -2.57 1.38 -4.52
CA ALA A 7 -3.90 1.04 -5.03
C ALA A 7 -4.96 1.71 -4.14
N GLU A 8 -5.70 2.63 -4.73
CA GLU A 8 -6.69 3.44 -4.02
C GLU A 8 -7.75 3.92 -5.02
N ASP A 9 -9.01 3.68 -4.73
CA ASP A 9 -10.09 4.03 -5.66
C ASP A 9 -10.55 5.49 -5.58
N GLU A 10 -10.21 6.21 -4.51
CA GLU A 10 -10.60 7.60 -4.37
C GLU A 10 -9.56 8.55 -4.98
N LEU A 11 -10.00 9.33 -5.96
CA LEU A 11 -9.13 10.26 -6.68
C LEU A 11 -8.42 11.24 -5.74
N LEU A 12 -9.16 11.81 -4.79
CA LEU A 12 -8.57 12.81 -3.89
C LEU A 12 -7.49 12.20 -3.00
N VAL A 13 -7.67 10.95 -2.59
CA VAL A 13 -6.65 10.26 -1.79
C VAL A 13 -5.41 10.03 -2.64
N ARG A 14 -5.59 9.56 -3.88
CA ARG A 14 -4.44 9.35 -4.78
C ARG A 14 -3.65 10.63 -5.00
N LEU A 15 -4.34 11.72 -5.30
CA LEU A 15 -3.68 13.01 -5.54
C LEU A 15 -2.96 13.52 -4.31
N GLY A 16 -3.59 13.37 -3.14
CA GLY A 16 -2.96 13.78 -1.90
C GLY A 16 -1.68 13.03 -1.62
N LEU A 17 -1.69 11.71 -1.81
CA LEU A 17 -0.52 10.88 -1.58
C LEU A 17 0.61 11.20 -2.54
N GLN A 18 0.27 11.45 -3.81
CA GLN A 18 1.26 11.80 -4.80
C GLN A 18 2.00 13.09 -4.45
N ASN A 19 1.27 14.06 -3.89
CA ASN A 19 1.81 15.40 -3.69
C ASN A 19 2.30 15.68 -2.27
N SER A 20 1.88 14.91 -1.27
CA SER A 20 2.14 15.24 0.12
C SER A 20 3.28 14.47 0.77
N ILE A 21 3.56 13.28 0.28
CA ILE A 21 4.65 12.49 0.84
C ILE A 21 5.94 12.77 0.09
N PRO A 22 7.00 13.16 0.81
CA PRO A 22 8.30 13.40 0.17
C PRO A 22 9.01 12.08 -0.11
N TRP A 23 8.51 11.34 -1.09
CA TRP A 23 8.99 9.99 -1.41
C TRP A 23 10.50 9.91 -1.58
N SER A 24 11.07 10.86 -2.31
CA SER A 24 12.50 10.83 -2.60
C SER A 24 13.37 10.99 -1.35
N LYS A 25 12.83 11.63 -0.32
CA LYS A 25 13.54 11.80 0.95
C LYS A 25 13.82 10.46 1.62
N TYR A 26 13.00 9.46 1.34
CA TYR A 26 13.14 8.12 1.89
C TYR A 26 13.69 7.13 0.87
N GLN A 27 14.26 7.62 -0.21
CA GLN A 27 14.80 6.81 -1.29
C GLN A 27 13.71 5.98 -1.98
N MET A 28 12.50 6.53 -2.02
CA MET A 28 11.35 5.91 -2.64
C MET A 28 10.86 6.71 -3.81
N GLU A 29 10.19 6.02 -4.71
CA GLU A 29 9.57 6.61 -5.89
C GLU A 29 8.15 6.06 -5.99
N LEU A 30 7.15 6.94 -6.05
CA LEU A 30 5.78 6.51 -6.30
C LEU A 30 5.68 6.20 -7.79
N SER A 31 5.87 4.93 -8.13
CA SER A 31 6.00 4.51 -9.51
C SER A 31 4.67 4.40 -10.23
N ALA A 32 3.59 4.11 -9.51
CA ALA A 32 2.27 4.02 -10.11
C ALA A 32 1.17 4.15 -9.08
N LEU A 33 0.02 4.62 -9.57
CA LEU A 33 -1.22 4.70 -8.80
C LEU A 33 -2.27 3.90 -9.55
N ALA A 34 -2.92 2.98 -8.86
CA ALA A 34 -3.98 2.16 -9.43
C ALA A 34 -5.33 2.54 -8.84
N GLU A 35 -6.36 2.49 -9.65
CA GLU A 35 -7.72 2.86 -9.24
C GLU A 35 -8.53 1.69 -8.68
N ASN A 36 -8.08 0.48 -8.92
CA ASN A 36 -8.75 -0.72 -8.46
C ASN A 36 -7.76 -1.87 -8.39
N GLY A 37 -8.21 -3.00 -7.85
CA GLY A 37 -7.34 -4.14 -7.65
C GLY A 37 -6.87 -4.81 -8.93
N ILE A 38 -7.71 -4.82 -9.96
CA ILE A 38 -7.36 -5.44 -11.24
C ILE A 38 -6.21 -4.66 -11.89
N GLU A 39 -6.35 -3.34 -11.93
CA GLU A 39 -5.30 -2.48 -12.46
C GLU A 39 -4.04 -2.59 -11.62
N ALA A 40 -4.20 -2.63 -10.29
CA ALA A 40 -3.06 -2.73 -9.38
C ALA A 40 -2.27 -4.02 -9.63
N PHE A 41 -2.96 -5.14 -9.82
CA PHE A 41 -2.25 -6.40 -10.06
C PHE A 41 -1.53 -6.38 -11.39
N ARG A 42 -2.15 -5.83 -12.42
CA ARG A 42 -1.51 -5.70 -13.73
C ARG A 42 -0.26 -4.83 -13.64
N LEU A 43 -0.35 -3.71 -12.93
CA LEU A 43 0.81 -2.84 -12.73
C LEU A 43 1.87 -3.52 -11.87
N PHE A 44 1.45 -4.30 -10.88
CA PHE A 44 2.38 -5.05 -10.05
C PHE A 44 3.22 -6.01 -10.89
N GLU A 45 2.58 -6.75 -11.77
CA GLU A 45 3.30 -7.69 -12.64
C GLU A 45 4.29 -6.98 -13.56
N SER A 46 3.92 -5.80 -14.04
CA SER A 46 4.75 -5.03 -14.95
C SER A 46 5.91 -4.33 -14.26
N ILE A 47 5.66 -3.70 -13.12
CA ILE A 47 6.63 -2.85 -12.45
C ILE A 47 7.46 -3.62 -11.42
N ARG A 48 6.87 -4.62 -10.79
CA ARG A 48 7.47 -5.36 -9.67
C ARG A 48 7.97 -4.41 -8.59
N PRO A 49 7.06 -3.69 -7.92
CA PRO A 49 7.45 -2.71 -6.92
C PRO A 49 8.04 -3.37 -5.69
N ASP A 50 8.81 -2.59 -4.94
CA ASP A 50 9.35 -3.03 -3.65
C ASP A 50 8.32 -2.91 -2.54
N VAL A 51 7.38 -1.97 -2.69
CA VAL A 51 6.34 -1.69 -1.71
C VAL A 51 4.99 -1.60 -2.41
N LEU A 52 4.02 -2.33 -1.90
CA LEU A 52 2.62 -2.19 -2.30
C LEU A 52 1.84 -1.58 -1.14
N ILE A 53 1.15 -0.49 -1.40
CA ILE A 53 0.23 0.10 -0.45
C ILE A 53 -1.16 -0.03 -1.05
N THR A 54 -2.09 -0.64 -0.35
CA THR A 54 -3.41 -0.90 -0.91
C THR A 54 -4.53 -0.66 0.10
N ASP A 55 -5.63 -0.10 -0.40
CA ASP A 55 -6.89 -0.09 0.32
C ASP A 55 -7.48 -1.50 0.27
N LEU A 56 -8.32 -1.83 1.21
CA LEU A 56 -9.02 -3.11 1.22
C LEU A 56 -10.27 -3.10 0.35
N ARG A 57 -10.96 -1.98 0.30
CA ARG A 57 -12.25 -1.87 -0.43
C ARG A 57 -12.06 -1.19 -1.76
N MET A 58 -12.12 -1.98 -2.82
CA MET A 58 -12.01 -1.49 -4.18
C MET A 58 -12.93 -2.31 -5.08
N GLU A 59 -13.37 -1.71 -6.17
CA GLU A 59 -14.21 -2.41 -7.14
C GLU A 59 -13.42 -3.48 -7.89
N GLY A 60 -14.13 -4.50 -8.33
CA GLY A 60 -13.54 -5.60 -9.06
C GLY A 60 -12.78 -6.52 -8.12
N MET A 61 -11.48 -6.41 -8.13
CA MET A 61 -10.63 -7.13 -7.20
C MET A 61 -10.38 -6.25 -5.98
N ASP A 62 -10.76 -6.72 -4.80
CA ASP A 62 -10.52 -5.96 -3.58
C ASP A 62 -9.09 -6.14 -3.08
N GLY A 63 -8.75 -5.44 -1.99
CA GLY A 63 -7.40 -5.48 -1.45
C GLY A 63 -7.01 -6.84 -0.90
N VAL A 64 -7.95 -7.62 -0.39
CA VAL A 64 -7.64 -8.98 0.11
C VAL A 64 -7.19 -9.87 -1.03
N GLU A 65 -7.96 -9.88 -2.11
CA GLU A 65 -7.61 -10.69 -3.27
C GLU A 65 -6.30 -10.22 -3.89
N LEU A 66 -6.10 -8.92 -3.94
CA LEU A 66 -4.85 -8.35 -4.46
C LEU A 66 -3.64 -8.84 -3.66
N VAL A 67 -3.72 -8.78 -2.34
CA VAL A 67 -2.63 -9.24 -1.47
C VAL A 67 -2.35 -10.72 -1.69
N LYS A 68 -3.40 -11.53 -1.77
CA LYS A 68 -3.25 -12.97 -2.02
C LYS A 68 -2.52 -13.25 -3.31
N ARG A 69 -2.92 -12.57 -4.38
CA ARG A 69 -2.30 -12.77 -5.70
C ARG A 69 -0.87 -12.29 -5.74
N VAL A 70 -0.60 -11.15 -5.11
CA VAL A 70 0.76 -10.61 -5.04
C VAL A 70 1.67 -11.59 -4.30
N ARG A 71 1.21 -12.16 -3.19
CA ARG A 71 2.03 -13.11 -2.43
C ARG A 71 2.30 -14.41 -3.16
N GLN A 72 1.48 -14.77 -4.13
CA GLN A 72 1.73 -15.95 -4.96
C GLN A 72 2.94 -15.75 -5.87
N ILE A 73 3.24 -14.52 -6.24
CA ILE A 73 4.34 -14.22 -7.18
C ILE A 73 5.50 -13.47 -6.54
N ASP A 74 5.32 -12.91 -5.36
CA ASP A 74 6.38 -12.17 -4.68
C ASP A 74 6.22 -12.28 -3.16
N LYS A 75 7.13 -12.98 -2.52
CA LYS A 75 7.11 -13.18 -1.08
C LYS A 75 7.82 -12.05 -0.33
N ASP A 76 8.59 -11.26 -1.02
CA ASP A 76 9.48 -10.27 -0.40
C ASP A 76 8.98 -8.84 -0.47
N CYS A 77 8.03 -8.54 -1.34
CA CYS A 77 7.47 -7.20 -1.45
C CYS A 77 6.88 -6.77 -0.11
N ALA A 78 7.18 -5.56 0.32
CA ALA A 78 6.54 -5.02 1.51
C ALA A 78 5.11 -4.63 1.18
N ILE A 79 4.16 -5.06 2.01
CA ILE A 79 2.75 -4.76 1.81
C ILE A 79 2.23 -3.97 3.00
N VAL A 80 1.69 -2.80 2.72
CA VAL A 80 1.02 -1.95 3.71
C VAL A 80 -0.44 -1.82 3.31
N VAL A 81 -1.33 -2.11 4.24
CA VAL A 81 -2.77 -2.07 3.99
C VAL A 81 -3.36 -0.84 4.68
N VAL A 82 -4.19 -0.11 3.95
CA VAL A 82 -4.93 1.03 4.48
C VAL A 82 -6.39 0.60 4.60
N SER A 83 -6.98 0.75 5.76
CA SER A 83 -8.33 0.24 5.99
C SER A 83 -9.17 1.15 6.87
N CYS A 84 -10.47 1.01 6.78
CA CYS A 84 -11.41 1.67 7.68
C CYS A 84 -11.47 0.94 9.03
N MET A 85 -11.96 1.62 10.05
CA MET A 85 -12.03 1.06 11.40
C MET A 85 -12.83 -0.23 11.50
N ASN A 86 -13.85 -0.38 10.66
CA ASN A 86 -14.72 -1.54 10.71
C ASN A 86 -14.28 -2.71 9.83
N ASP A 87 -13.06 -2.67 9.33
CA ASP A 87 -12.51 -3.72 8.46
C ASP A 87 -11.75 -4.79 9.24
N PHE A 88 -11.93 -4.87 10.53
CA PHE A 88 -11.16 -5.76 11.40
C PHE A 88 -11.22 -7.23 10.96
N GLU A 89 -12.42 -7.72 10.64
CA GLU A 89 -12.58 -9.10 10.20
C GLU A 89 -11.87 -9.36 8.87
N THR A 90 -11.89 -8.37 8.00
CA THR A 90 -11.21 -8.47 6.71
C THR A 90 -9.69 -8.50 6.90
N LEU A 91 -9.18 -7.67 7.82
CA LEU A 91 -7.75 -7.65 8.12
C LEU A 91 -7.26 -8.99 8.65
N ARG A 92 -8.09 -9.69 9.44
CA ARG A 92 -7.71 -11.01 9.97
C ARG A 92 -7.41 -12.00 8.86
N LYS A 93 -8.09 -11.90 7.72
CA LYS A 93 -7.88 -12.79 6.59
C LYS A 93 -6.50 -12.60 5.97
N LEU A 94 -5.84 -11.49 6.25
CA LEU A 94 -4.54 -11.17 5.68
C LEU A 94 -3.36 -11.64 6.53
N ILE A 95 -3.61 -12.10 7.75
CA ILE A 95 -2.55 -12.55 8.65
C ILE A 95 -1.64 -13.60 7.98
N PRO A 96 -2.17 -14.60 7.26
CA PRO A 96 -1.30 -15.61 6.63
C PRO A 96 -0.43 -15.08 5.50
N TYR A 97 -0.66 -13.87 5.02
CA TYR A 97 0.05 -13.33 3.85
C TYR A 97 1.16 -12.37 4.21
N ASN A 98 1.52 -12.29 5.48
CA ASN A 98 2.68 -11.52 5.94
C ASN A 98 2.66 -10.05 5.50
N ILE A 99 1.55 -9.37 5.75
CA ILE A 99 1.53 -7.93 5.51
C ILE A 99 2.46 -7.26 6.53
N ASN A 100 3.17 -6.25 6.09
CA ASN A 100 4.18 -5.58 6.91
C ASN A 100 3.57 -4.61 7.90
N ALA A 101 2.47 -3.98 7.52
CA ALA A 101 1.79 -3.03 8.38
C ALA A 101 0.39 -2.76 7.87
N TYR A 102 -0.46 -2.24 8.74
CA TYR A 102 -1.73 -1.67 8.31
C TYR A 102 -1.91 -0.31 8.96
N VAL A 103 -2.66 0.56 8.29
CA VAL A 103 -2.95 1.91 8.74
C VAL A 103 -4.46 2.09 8.70
N LEU A 104 -5.04 2.56 9.79
CA LEU A 104 -6.46 2.85 9.84
C LEU A 104 -6.71 4.21 9.18
N LYS A 105 -7.68 4.25 8.28
CA LYS A 105 -8.12 5.52 7.70
C LYS A 105 -8.78 6.33 8.81
N ALA A 106 -8.14 7.42 9.19
CA ALA A 106 -8.77 8.35 10.12
C ALA A 106 -9.90 9.06 9.39
N THR A 107 -11.02 9.24 10.08
CA THR A 107 -12.17 9.92 9.48
C THR A 107 -11.93 11.42 9.31
N GLU A 108 -10.88 11.92 9.90
CA GLU A 108 -10.73 13.35 10.06
C GLU A 108 -10.00 14.06 8.93
N THR A 109 -8.94 13.50 8.39
CA THR A 109 -8.24 14.17 7.30
C THR A 109 -7.33 13.25 6.51
N HIS A 110 -7.14 13.57 5.24
CA HIS A 110 -6.10 13.00 4.40
C HIS A 110 -4.73 13.16 5.01
N PHE A 111 -4.49 14.32 5.60
CA PHE A 111 -3.19 14.65 6.17
C PHE A 111 -2.78 13.65 7.25
N HIS A 112 -3.73 13.23 8.08
CA HIS A 112 -3.44 12.27 9.13
C HIS A 112 -3.05 10.89 8.54
N ILE A 113 -3.77 10.47 7.51
CA ILE A 113 -3.47 9.21 6.82
C ILE A 113 -2.06 9.25 6.25
N MET A 114 -1.71 10.34 5.59
CA MET A 114 -0.39 10.48 4.97
C MET A 114 0.72 10.50 6.00
N SER A 115 0.49 11.15 7.13
CA SER A 115 1.47 11.19 8.21
C SER A 115 1.72 9.79 8.76
N LEU A 116 0.68 8.99 8.93
CA LEU A 116 0.81 7.62 9.41
C LEU A 116 1.53 6.75 8.39
N LEU A 117 1.20 6.87 7.11
CA LEU A 117 1.87 6.12 6.06
C LEU A 117 3.35 6.46 6.00
N GLU A 118 3.67 7.74 6.08
CA GLU A 118 5.06 8.17 6.09
C GLU A 118 5.83 7.54 7.25
N THR A 119 5.23 7.54 8.43
CA THR A 119 5.84 6.93 9.61
C THR A 119 6.08 5.44 9.43
N VAL A 120 5.09 4.72 8.92
CA VAL A 120 5.20 3.27 8.70
C VAL A 120 6.28 2.97 7.68
N ILE A 121 6.28 3.68 6.57
CA ILE A 121 7.27 3.46 5.52
C ILE A 121 8.66 3.75 6.03
N THR A 122 8.85 4.85 6.75
CA THR A 122 10.15 5.20 7.32
C THR A 122 10.62 4.14 8.29
N SER A 123 9.73 3.62 9.12
CA SER A 123 10.06 2.57 10.09
C SER A 123 10.54 1.30 9.38
N GLN A 124 9.86 0.88 8.31
CA GLN A 124 10.24 -0.30 7.56
C GLN A 124 11.63 -0.15 6.95
N PHE A 125 11.93 1.02 6.41
CA PHE A 125 13.25 1.26 5.83
C PHE A 125 14.35 1.22 6.88
N ARG A 126 14.09 1.75 8.07
CA ARG A 126 15.07 1.75 9.15
C ARG A 126 15.40 0.36 9.65
N THR A 127 14.47 -0.57 9.58
CA THR A 127 14.70 -1.93 10.07
C THR A 127 15.48 -2.78 9.10
N GLY A 128 15.74 -2.29 7.88
CA GLY A 128 16.48 -3.05 6.89
C GLY A 128 15.72 -4.23 6.32
N ILE A 129 14.39 -4.21 6.39
CA ILE A 129 13.55 -5.30 5.90
C ILE A 129 13.63 -5.41 4.38
N PHE A 130 13.84 -4.30 3.71
CA PHE A 130 13.83 -4.26 2.25
C PHE A 130 15.16 -4.68 1.67
N ARG A 131 15.11 -5.28 0.51
CA ARG A 131 16.32 -5.65 -0.23
C ARG A 131 17.06 -4.40 -0.68
N GLN A 132 18.33 -4.52 -0.65
CA GLN A 132 19.19 -3.45 -1.14
C GLN A 132 19.37 -3.56 -2.65
#